data_5d24abfa0a9da5c0408a6d29c7a22606
#
_entry.id   5d24abfa0a9da5c0408a6d29c7a22606
#
_cell.length_a   1.000
_cell.length_b   1.000
_cell.length_c   1.000
_cell.angle_alpha   90.00
_cell.angle_beta   90.00
_cell.angle_gamma   90.00
#
_symmetry.space_group_name_H-M   'P 1'
#
loop_
_entity.id
_entity.type
_entity.pdbx_description
1 polymer ?
#
loop_
_entity_poly.entity_id
_entity_poly.type
_entity_poly.pdbx_seq_one_letter_code
_entity_poly.pdbx_strand_id
1 'polypeptide(L)'
;MVDIVERYLDAIATHDWGVVDDCIADDIVRVGPYGDRYAGRGDYMAFIADLMPKLPGYAMKVERVTYVGDARAYAELSETVELDGKPMRTPEVLVFELADDGRIARVDVFIQTPQG
;
A
#
# COMPACT_ATOMS: atom_id res chain seq x y z
N MET A 1 -13.48 0.49 -16.05
CA MET A 1 -13.47 1.12 -14.71
C MET A 1 -12.23 0.66 -13.95
N VAL A 2 -11.45 1.59 -13.46
CA VAL A 2 -10.24 1.24 -12.72
C VAL A 2 -10.64 0.75 -11.33
N ASP A 3 -10.08 -0.38 -10.96
CA ASP A 3 -10.22 -1.02 -9.69
C ASP A 3 -9.69 -0.12 -8.56
N ILE A 4 -10.40 -0.05 -7.42
CA ILE A 4 -10.01 0.83 -6.30
C ILE A 4 -8.63 0.49 -5.74
N VAL A 5 -8.28 -0.80 -5.66
CA VAL A 5 -6.98 -1.24 -5.14
C VAL A 5 -5.88 -0.88 -6.13
N GLU A 6 -6.07 -1.13 -7.42
CA GLU A 6 -5.10 -0.74 -8.45
C GLU A 6 -4.90 0.77 -8.50
N ARG A 7 -6.00 1.53 -8.39
CA ARG A 7 -5.95 2.99 -8.36
C ARG A 7 -5.15 3.49 -7.15
N TYR A 8 -5.38 2.90 -5.99
CA TYR A 8 -4.66 3.23 -4.76
C TYR A 8 -3.16 2.92 -4.91
N LEU A 9 -2.81 1.73 -5.40
CA LEU A 9 -1.41 1.32 -5.55
C LEU A 9 -0.67 2.19 -6.56
N ASP A 10 -1.31 2.52 -7.68
CA ASP A 10 -0.73 3.41 -8.69
C ASP A 10 -0.48 4.81 -8.10
N ALA A 11 -1.42 5.31 -7.32
CA ALA A 11 -1.29 6.62 -6.68
C ALA A 11 -0.15 6.63 -5.65
N ILE A 12 0.04 5.55 -4.89
CA ILE A 12 1.20 5.40 -3.99
C ILE A 12 2.50 5.47 -4.80
N ALA A 13 2.58 4.71 -5.89
CA ALA A 13 3.80 4.63 -6.71
C ALA A 13 4.14 5.97 -7.37
N THR A 14 3.14 6.77 -7.71
CA THR A 14 3.33 8.06 -8.38
C THR A 14 3.30 9.25 -7.42
N HIS A 15 3.12 9.01 -6.13
CA HIS A 15 3.00 10.03 -5.09
C HIS A 15 1.82 10.98 -5.31
N ASP A 16 0.74 10.46 -5.86
CA ASP A 16 -0.49 11.23 -6.05
C ASP A 16 -1.34 11.14 -4.78
N TRP A 17 -1.00 11.97 -3.79
CA TRP A 17 -1.61 11.91 -2.46
C TRP A 17 -3.10 12.27 -2.48
N GLY A 18 -3.53 13.12 -3.39
CA GLY A 18 -4.95 13.43 -3.55
C GLY A 18 -5.77 12.21 -3.93
N VAL A 19 -5.26 11.38 -4.85
CA VAL A 19 -5.93 10.14 -5.25
C VAL A 19 -5.87 9.10 -4.12
N VAL A 20 -4.74 8.99 -3.42
CA VAL A 20 -4.64 8.10 -2.25
C VAL A 20 -5.72 8.45 -1.23
N ASP A 21 -5.84 9.74 -0.93
CA ASP A 21 -6.84 10.24 0.03
C ASP A 21 -8.26 9.87 -0.40
N ASP A 22 -8.57 9.98 -1.68
CA ASP A 22 -9.89 9.63 -2.23
C ASP A 22 -10.21 8.15 -2.14
N CYS A 23 -9.18 7.30 -2.13
CA CYS A 23 -9.36 5.85 -2.13
C CYS A 23 -9.60 5.25 -0.74
N ILE A 24 -9.33 6.00 0.33
CA ILE A 24 -9.34 5.47 1.69
C ILE A 24 -10.53 6.00 2.50
N ALA A 25 -11.01 5.16 3.42
CA ALA A 25 -12.06 5.54 4.36
C ALA A 25 -11.49 6.43 5.47
N ASP A 26 -12.37 7.23 6.13
CA ASP A 26 -11.94 8.13 7.21
C ASP A 26 -11.29 7.40 8.37
N ASP A 27 -11.75 6.19 8.66
CA ASP A 27 -11.29 5.36 9.77
C ASP A 27 -10.29 4.30 9.32
N ILE A 28 -9.58 4.52 8.23
CA ILE A 28 -8.60 3.58 7.71
C ILE A 28 -7.60 3.14 8.80
N VAL A 29 -7.23 1.87 8.77
CA VAL A 29 -6.16 1.32 9.58
C VAL A 29 -5.13 0.68 8.65
N ARG A 30 -3.87 1.05 8.81
CA ARG A 30 -2.78 0.41 8.10
C ARG A 30 -1.85 -0.26 9.10
N VAL A 31 -1.58 -1.55 8.88
CA VAL A 31 -0.60 -2.28 9.67
C VAL A 31 0.55 -2.64 8.76
N GLY A 32 1.73 -2.12 9.07
CA GLY A 32 2.94 -2.36 8.29
C GLY A 32 3.60 -3.69 8.60
N PRO A 33 4.66 -4.04 7.86
CA PRO A 33 5.29 -5.37 7.95
C PRO A 33 5.96 -5.65 9.30
N TYR A 34 6.20 -4.62 10.09
CA TYR A 34 6.82 -4.78 11.41
C TYR A 34 5.84 -4.55 12.56
N GLY A 35 4.52 -4.61 12.27
CA GLY A 35 3.49 -4.39 13.24
C GLY A 35 3.20 -2.92 13.54
N ASP A 36 3.84 -2.01 12.83
CA ASP A 36 3.60 -0.57 12.95
C ASP A 36 2.20 -0.24 12.47
N ARG A 37 1.43 0.47 13.30
CA ARG A 37 0.02 0.71 13.06
C ARG A 37 -0.29 2.20 12.98
N TYR A 38 -1.04 2.57 11.95
CA TYR A 38 -1.54 3.92 11.75
C TYR A 38 -3.07 3.84 11.63
N ALA A 39 -3.78 4.55 12.49
CA ALA A 39 -5.23 4.54 12.53
C ALA A 39 -5.77 5.94 12.25
N GLY A 40 -6.73 6.02 11.33
CA GLY A 40 -7.34 7.27 10.89
C GLY A 40 -6.62 7.87 9.68
N ARG A 41 -7.42 8.55 8.85
CA ARG A 41 -6.96 9.18 7.60
C ARG A 41 -5.78 10.14 7.83
N GLY A 42 -5.89 11.01 8.84
CA GLY A 42 -4.87 12.01 9.11
C GLY A 42 -3.52 11.40 9.42
N ASP A 43 -3.48 10.43 10.33
CA ASP A 43 -2.25 9.76 10.72
C ASP A 43 -1.65 8.95 9.58
N TYR A 44 -2.49 8.24 8.84
CA TYR A 44 -2.00 7.44 7.72
C TYR A 44 -1.44 8.33 6.60
N MET A 45 -2.16 9.38 6.21
CA MET A 45 -1.71 10.28 5.14
C MET A 45 -0.41 11.00 5.52
N ALA A 46 -0.28 11.45 6.77
CA ALA A 46 0.95 12.07 7.25
C ALA A 46 2.14 11.10 7.17
N PHE A 47 1.91 9.84 7.56
CA PHE A 47 2.94 8.80 7.49
C PHE A 47 3.37 8.51 6.06
N ILE A 48 2.42 8.23 5.17
CA ILE A 48 2.77 7.76 3.81
C ILE A 48 3.37 8.88 2.97
N ALA A 49 2.87 10.09 3.09
CA ALA A 49 3.37 11.24 2.35
C ALA A 49 4.77 11.67 2.83
N ASP A 50 5.11 11.41 4.07
CA ASP A 50 6.46 11.66 4.60
C ASP A 50 7.44 10.56 4.21
N LEU A 51 7.02 9.29 4.28
CA LEU A 51 7.90 8.15 4.04
C LEU A 51 8.30 8.01 2.57
N MET A 52 7.33 8.01 1.67
CA MET A 52 7.57 7.59 0.28
C MET A 52 8.63 8.43 -0.44
N PRO A 53 8.64 9.78 -0.31
CA PRO A 53 9.67 10.59 -0.97
C PRO A 53 11.10 10.32 -0.48
N LYS A 54 11.24 9.68 0.68
CA LYS A 54 12.55 9.38 1.27
C LYS A 54 13.14 8.06 0.77
N LEU A 55 12.40 7.31 -0.05
CA LEU A 55 12.85 6.00 -0.53
C LEU A 55 13.54 6.16 -1.88
N PRO A 56 14.90 6.04 -1.93
CA PRO A 56 15.62 6.26 -3.19
C PRO A 56 15.37 5.11 -4.15
N GLY A 57 15.19 5.44 -5.43
CA GLY A 57 15.00 4.46 -6.49
C GLY A 57 13.72 3.63 -6.35
N TYR A 58 12.71 4.15 -5.64
CA TYR A 58 11.48 3.41 -5.38
C TYR A 58 10.76 3.03 -6.67
N ALA A 59 10.35 1.75 -6.75
CA ALA A 59 9.51 1.25 -7.83
C ALA A 59 8.58 0.18 -7.28
N MET A 60 7.37 0.11 -7.83
CA MET A 60 6.39 -0.91 -7.47
C MET A 60 6.00 -1.69 -8.70
N LYS A 61 5.97 -3.01 -8.59
CA LYS A 61 5.46 -3.88 -9.64
C LYS A 61 4.31 -4.71 -9.09
N VAL A 62 3.11 -4.47 -9.59
CA VAL A 62 1.91 -5.22 -9.19
C VAL A 62 1.81 -6.44 -10.10
N GLU A 63 1.83 -7.64 -9.51
CA GLU A 63 1.70 -8.89 -10.26
C GLU A 63 0.23 -9.26 -10.43
N ARG A 64 -0.58 -9.10 -9.38
CA ARG A 64 -1.97 -9.53 -9.42
C ARG A 64 -2.76 -8.89 -8.27
N VAL A 65 -4.01 -8.52 -8.57
CA VAL A 65 -4.99 -8.12 -7.56
C VAL A 65 -6.15 -9.10 -7.63
N THR A 66 -6.51 -9.68 -6.49
CA THR A 66 -7.58 -10.68 -6.40
C THR A 66 -8.63 -10.20 -5.41
N TYR A 67 -9.90 -10.16 -5.84
CA TYR A 67 -11.03 -9.83 -4.97
C TYR A 67 -11.69 -11.10 -4.46
N VAL A 68 -12.05 -11.11 -3.17
CA VAL A 68 -12.79 -12.20 -2.56
C VAL A 68 -14.07 -11.60 -1.98
N GLY A 69 -15.20 -11.82 -2.65
CA GLY A 69 -16.43 -11.14 -2.31
C GLY A 69 -16.34 -9.64 -2.54
N ASP A 70 -17.15 -8.86 -1.82
CA ASP A 70 -17.25 -7.41 -2.01
C ASP A 70 -16.39 -6.61 -1.03
N ALA A 71 -15.85 -7.26 0.01
CA ALA A 71 -15.23 -6.55 1.12
C ALA A 71 -13.75 -6.85 1.32
N ARG A 72 -13.15 -7.69 0.48
CA ARG A 72 -11.75 -8.10 0.68
C ARG A 72 -11.01 -8.23 -0.64
N ALA A 73 -9.73 -7.82 -0.63
CA ALA A 73 -8.86 -7.97 -1.80
C ALA A 73 -7.43 -8.27 -1.36
N TYR A 74 -6.70 -8.93 -2.24
CA TYR A 74 -5.28 -9.26 -2.02
C TYR A 74 -4.48 -8.74 -3.20
N ALA A 75 -3.40 -7.99 -2.93
CA ALA A 75 -2.48 -7.53 -3.96
C ALA A 75 -1.14 -8.23 -3.78
N GLU A 76 -0.72 -8.95 -4.82
CA GLU A 76 0.62 -9.56 -4.88
C GLU A 76 1.50 -8.62 -5.68
N LEU A 77 2.55 -8.10 -5.06
CA LEU A 77 3.41 -7.11 -5.67
C LEU A 77 4.83 -7.19 -5.14
N SER A 78 5.71 -6.42 -5.72
CA SER A 78 7.03 -6.19 -5.16
C SER A 78 7.33 -4.70 -5.14
N GLU A 79 8.10 -4.29 -4.13
CA GLU A 79 8.63 -2.94 -4.06
C GLU A 79 10.14 -3.01 -4.13
N THR A 80 10.73 -2.07 -4.87
CA THR A 80 12.19 -1.95 -5.00
C THR A 80 12.62 -0.62 -4.42
N VAL A 81 13.68 -0.65 -3.61
CA VAL A 81 14.31 0.55 -3.03
C VAL A 81 15.81 0.35 -3.15
N GLU A 82 16.56 1.41 -3.41
CA GLU A 82 18.01 1.34 -3.43
C GLU A 82 18.58 1.37 -2.03
N LEU A 83 19.41 0.37 -1.72
CA LEU A 83 20.18 0.32 -0.48
C LEU A 83 21.66 0.24 -0.86
N ASP A 84 22.44 1.19 -0.37
CA ASP A 84 23.87 1.29 -0.67
C ASP A 84 24.16 1.33 -2.18
N GLY A 85 23.28 2.03 -2.92
CA GLY A 85 23.41 2.16 -4.36
C GLY A 85 22.96 0.96 -5.18
N LYS A 86 22.38 -0.07 -4.51
CA LYS A 86 21.92 -1.29 -5.18
C LYS A 86 20.42 -1.45 -5.02
N PRO A 87 19.69 -1.86 -6.08
CA PRO A 87 18.27 -2.10 -5.95
C PRO A 87 18.02 -3.35 -5.09
N MET A 88 17.14 -3.21 -4.11
CA MET A 88 16.65 -4.31 -3.30
C MET A 88 15.16 -4.50 -3.54
N ARG A 89 14.78 -5.66 -4.07
CA ARG A 89 13.39 -5.99 -4.37
C ARG A 89 12.81 -6.82 -3.24
N THR A 90 11.64 -6.39 -2.74
CA THR A 90 10.94 -7.09 -1.67
C THR A 90 9.58 -7.56 -2.17
N PRO A 91 9.34 -8.87 -2.27
CA PRO A 91 8.01 -9.39 -2.56
C PRO A 91 7.07 -9.17 -1.38
N GLU A 92 5.80 -8.84 -1.68
CA GLU A 92 4.81 -8.50 -0.66
C GLU A 92 3.43 -9.00 -1.04
N VAL A 93 2.61 -9.20 -0.01
CA VAL A 93 1.17 -9.32 -0.18
C VAL A 93 0.51 -8.27 0.71
N LEU A 94 -0.34 -7.45 0.13
CA LEU A 94 -1.18 -6.52 0.87
C LEU A 94 -2.59 -7.08 0.95
N VAL A 95 -3.14 -7.10 2.16
CA VAL A 95 -4.52 -7.55 2.40
C VAL A 95 -5.37 -6.31 2.66
N PHE A 96 -6.43 -6.16 1.85
CA PHE A 96 -7.31 -5.00 1.92
C PHE A 96 -8.67 -5.40 2.44
N GLU A 97 -9.25 -4.58 3.32
CA GLU A 97 -10.67 -4.61 3.65
C GLU A 97 -11.32 -3.37 3.09
N LEU A 98 -12.47 -3.54 2.43
CA LEU A 98 -13.20 -2.44 1.82
C LEU A 98 -14.43 -2.11 2.67
N ALA A 99 -14.70 -0.81 2.83
CA ALA A 99 -15.91 -0.33 3.47
C ALA A 99 -17.13 -0.52 2.56
N ASP A 100 -18.33 -0.32 3.10
CA ASP A 100 -19.57 -0.48 2.34
C ASP A 100 -19.66 0.46 1.13
N ASP A 101 -19.00 1.62 1.19
CA ASP A 101 -18.94 2.57 0.07
C ASP A 101 -17.83 2.24 -0.94
N GLY A 102 -17.12 1.13 -0.76
CA GLY A 102 -16.06 0.69 -1.65
C GLY A 102 -14.69 1.27 -1.37
N ARG A 103 -14.56 2.19 -0.40
CA ARG A 103 -13.24 2.76 -0.06
C ARG A 103 -12.46 1.79 0.83
N ILE A 104 -11.14 1.92 0.80
CA ILE A 104 -10.24 1.04 1.55
C ILE A 104 -10.31 1.40 3.04
N ALA A 105 -10.74 0.45 3.87
CA ALA A 105 -10.87 0.64 5.31
C ALA A 105 -9.71 0.03 6.09
N ARG A 106 -8.99 -0.93 5.50
CA ARG A 106 -7.83 -1.54 6.16
C ARG A 106 -6.84 -2.07 5.15
N VAL A 107 -5.56 -1.90 5.46
CA VAL A 107 -4.44 -2.46 4.70
C VAL A 107 -3.48 -3.12 5.67
N ASP A 108 -3.24 -4.43 5.50
CA ASP A 108 -2.20 -5.16 6.21
C ASP A 108 -1.10 -5.52 5.23
N VAL A 109 0.15 -5.22 5.58
CA VAL A 109 1.30 -5.43 4.70
C VAL A 109 2.11 -6.62 5.21
N PHE A 110 2.32 -7.62 4.35
CA PHE A 110 3.15 -8.79 4.64
C PHE A 110 4.29 -8.84 3.63
N ILE A 111 5.50 -8.86 4.11
CA ILE A 111 6.67 -8.90 3.23
C ILE A 111 7.41 -10.22 3.37
N GLN A 112 8.09 -10.60 2.28
CA GLN A 112 9.02 -11.70 2.32
C GLN A 112 10.41 -11.15 2.64
N THR A 113 10.88 -11.40 3.86
CA THR A 113 12.17 -10.89 4.31
C THR A 113 13.29 -11.68 3.65
N PRO A 114 14.30 -11.01 3.05
CA PRO A 114 15.45 -11.73 2.52
C PRO A 114 16.18 -12.46 3.64
N GLN A 115 16.65 -13.67 3.36
CA GLN A 115 17.50 -14.39 4.28
C GLN A 115 18.91 -13.79 4.23
N GLY A 116 19.31 -13.24 5.36
CA GLY A 116 20.61 -12.60 5.50
C GLY A 116 21.76 -13.55 5.58
#